data_4062ff4a35ea1130e62c6db5d2b03188
#
_entry.id   4062ff4a35ea1130e62c6db5d2b03188
#
_cell.length_a   1.000
_cell.length_b   1.000
_cell.length_c   1.000
_cell.angle_alpha   90.00
_cell.angle_beta   90.00
_cell.angle_gamma   90.00
#
_symmetry.space_group_name_H-M   'P 1'
#
loop_
_entity.id
_entity.type
_entity.pdbx_description
1 polymer ?
#
loop_
_entity_poly.entity_id
_entity_poly.type
_entity_poly.pdbx_seq_one_letter_code
_entity_poly.pdbx_strand_id
1 'polypeptide(L)'
;MGRSNSLSGTFIKSIISACIFIMAGNTVKVYAQNNADTAKKILLASVDINKEIFYTIKQSNVIFPDILKGNEALASDYIATFSNNRRDYLVRMHTKGKAILPKVNTILKKYDLPQELSVLMILESAYDANAVSKAGAVGYWQFMDGVAKEYGLKYTQHLSAAERKKIARLNAKKGKRHVKAKPRQKDERKNFDKSTLAAARYLRDRGLNLNNNWLLIVASYNCGVGNVWNAMKKTGKENPDFWDIKKYLPNETQTYVMNFIALNVIYHNYDNFISNNLNFTPVKILLPDNFKDINTEEEGATDHTFH
;
A
#
# COMPACT_ATOMS: atom_id res chain seq x y z
N MET A 1 11.86 -17.01 57.60
CA MET A 1 10.91 -16.15 56.90
C MET A 1 11.57 -15.59 55.64
N GLY A 2 11.41 -16.25 54.54
CA GLY A 2 12.00 -15.89 53.25
C GLY A 2 10.90 -15.43 52.30
N ARG A 3 11.06 -14.28 51.70
CA ARG A 3 10.24 -13.83 50.59
C ARG A 3 10.98 -14.07 49.31
N SER A 4 10.44 -14.94 48.49
CA SER A 4 10.84 -15.14 47.09
C SER A 4 10.20 -14.09 46.24
N ASN A 5 10.99 -13.27 45.56
CA ASN A 5 10.53 -12.39 44.49
C ASN A 5 10.67 -13.16 43.16
N SER A 6 9.54 -13.49 42.56
CA SER A 6 9.49 -13.99 41.20
C SER A 6 9.52 -12.83 40.22
N LEU A 7 10.59 -12.70 39.44
CA LEU A 7 10.67 -11.85 38.28
C LEU A 7 10.18 -12.67 37.05
N SER A 8 9.02 -12.36 36.60
CA SER A 8 8.51 -12.86 35.31
C SER A 8 9.16 -12.08 34.17
N GLY A 9 10.24 -12.61 33.64
CA GLY A 9 10.85 -12.13 32.41
C GLY A 9 10.23 -12.85 31.21
N THR A 10 9.45 -12.14 30.43
CA THR A 10 8.95 -12.66 29.15
C THR A 10 10.07 -12.65 28.13
N PHE A 11 10.71 -13.79 27.94
CA PHE A 11 11.70 -13.99 26.87
C PHE A 11 10.96 -14.19 25.56
N ILE A 12 11.02 -13.20 24.67
CA ILE A 12 10.71 -13.38 23.24
C ILE A 12 11.82 -14.21 22.63
N LYS A 13 11.57 -15.50 22.46
CA LYS A 13 12.45 -16.40 21.71
C LYS A 13 12.30 -16.12 20.23
N SER A 14 13.22 -15.34 19.67
CA SER A 14 13.45 -15.30 18.24
C SER A 14 14.06 -16.63 17.82
N ILE A 15 13.30 -17.50 17.19
CA ILE A 15 13.77 -18.78 16.66
C ILE A 15 14.55 -18.49 15.38
N ILE A 16 15.88 -18.59 15.47
CA ILE A 16 16.74 -18.64 14.30
C ILE A 16 16.96 -20.11 14.02
N SER A 17 16.34 -20.63 13.00
CA SER A 17 16.66 -21.96 12.47
C SER A 17 17.93 -21.83 11.64
N ALA A 18 19.07 -22.12 12.23
CA ALA A 18 20.31 -22.37 11.51
C ALA A 18 20.37 -23.88 11.27
N CYS A 19 20.08 -24.34 10.06
CA CYS A 19 20.32 -25.72 9.66
C CYS A 19 21.83 -25.91 9.46
N ILE A 20 22.50 -26.63 10.37
CA ILE A 20 23.87 -27.07 10.22
C ILE A 20 23.81 -28.45 9.60
N PHE A 21 24.24 -28.57 8.34
CA PHE A 21 24.45 -29.88 7.71
C PHE A 21 25.91 -30.25 7.82
N ILE A 22 26.22 -31.37 8.48
CA ILE A 22 27.54 -31.98 8.48
C ILE A 22 27.48 -33.19 7.57
N MET A 23 28.11 -33.11 6.42
CA MET A 23 28.34 -34.25 5.56
C MET A 23 29.80 -34.71 5.66
N ALA A 24 30.00 -35.98 5.75
CA ALA A 24 31.35 -36.59 5.82
C ALA A 24 32.14 -36.29 4.54
N GLY A 25 33.11 -35.40 4.65
CA GLY A 25 34.05 -35.06 3.57
C GLY A 25 34.06 -33.58 3.11
N ASN A 26 33.04 -32.79 3.45
CA ASN A 26 32.99 -31.35 3.08
C ASN A 26 32.63 -30.52 4.31
N THR A 27 33.49 -29.57 4.67
CA THR A 27 33.24 -28.67 5.80
C THR A 27 32.53 -27.42 5.33
N VAL A 28 31.31 -27.20 5.82
CA VAL A 28 30.60 -25.90 5.71
C VAL A 28 30.91 -25.08 6.94
N LYS A 29 31.62 -23.97 6.78
CA LYS A 29 31.84 -23.01 7.87
C LYS A 29 30.81 -21.90 7.80
N VAL A 30 29.97 -21.80 8.84
CA VAL A 30 28.98 -20.72 8.98
C VAL A 30 29.51 -19.76 10.04
N TYR A 31 29.71 -18.51 9.68
CA TYR A 31 30.08 -17.45 10.60
C TYR A 31 28.90 -16.51 10.78
N ALA A 32 28.37 -16.42 12.00
CA ALA A 32 27.39 -15.43 12.38
C ALA A 32 28.07 -14.31 13.16
N GLN A 33 28.11 -13.11 12.64
CA GLN A 33 28.64 -11.95 13.34
C GLN A 33 27.47 -11.15 13.90
N ASN A 34 27.34 -11.12 15.24
CA ASN A 34 26.37 -10.29 15.94
C ASN A 34 27.01 -8.92 16.21
N ASN A 35 26.60 -7.90 15.48
CA ASN A 35 26.81 -6.52 15.89
C ASN A 35 25.58 -6.04 16.63
N ALA A 36 25.76 -5.67 17.91
CA ALA A 36 24.68 -5.35 18.86
C ALA A 36 23.87 -4.09 18.48
N ASP A 37 24.32 -3.24 17.58
CA ASP A 37 23.74 -1.91 17.35
C ASP A 37 23.02 -1.70 16.02
N THR A 38 22.92 -2.72 15.18
CA THR A 38 22.09 -2.62 13.97
C THR A 38 21.50 -3.97 13.63
N ALA A 39 20.19 -4.06 13.48
CA ALA A 39 19.44 -5.26 13.14
C ALA A 39 19.72 -5.78 11.71
N LYS A 40 20.99 -5.85 11.32
CA LYS A 40 21.45 -6.43 10.05
C LYS A 40 22.12 -7.76 10.35
N LYS A 41 21.35 -8.84 10.28
CA LYS A 41 21.96 -10.17 10.24
C LYS A 41 22.52 -10.42 8.84
N ILE A 42 23.83 -10.46 8.74
CA ILE A 42 24.53 -10.94 7.55
C ILE A 42 24.85 -12.41 7.80
N LEU A 43 24.24 -13.30 7.08
CA LEU A 43 24.59 -14.71 7.09
C LEU A 43 25.63 -14.94 5.97
N LEU A 44 26.86 -15.28 6.34
CA LEU A 44 27.89 -15.67 5.41
C LEU A 44 27.95 -17.22 5.37
N ALA A 45 27.61 -17.80 4.25
CA ALA A 45 27.77 -19.23 4.00
C ALA A 45 28.89 -19.42 2.97
N SER A 46 29.92 -20.22 3.29
CA SER A 46 30.94 -20.66 2.32
C SER A 46 30.71 -22.14 2.02
N VAL A 47 30.63 -22.47 0.73
CA VAL A 47 30.63 -23.85 0.26
C VAL A 47 31.93 -24.08 -0.50
N ASP A 48 32.79 -24.94 0.01
CA ASP A 48 34.06 -25.24 -0.62
C ASP A 48 33.95 -26.50 -1.49
N ILE A 49 34.09 -26.33 -2.80
CA ILE A 49 34.39 -27.40 -3.75
C ILE A 49 35.48 -26.90 -4.69
N ASN A 50 36.63 -26.39 -4.16
CA ASN A 50 37.79 -25.84 -4.88
C ASN A 50 37.69 -24.32 -5.27
N LYS A 51 36.69 -23.59 -4.84
CA LYS A 51 36.67 -22.11 -4.80
C LYS A 51 35.79 -21.69 -3.63
N GLU A 52 36.32 -20.92 -2.70
CA GLU A 52 35.54 -20.28 -1.64
C GLU A 52 34.59 -19.24 -2.29
N ILE A 53 33.30 -19.54 -2.34
CA ILE A 53 32.31 -18.60 -2.81
C ILE A 53 31.61 -18.05 -1.58
N PHE A 54 31.83 -16.76 -1.29
CA PHE A 54 31.19 -16.07 -0.18
C PHE A 54 29.86 -15.45 -0.65
N TYR A 55 28.77 -15.86 -0.01
CA TYR A 55 27.45 -15.24 -0.25
C TYR A 55 27.07 -14.39 0.95
N THR A 56 26.77 -13.14 0.71
CA THR A 56 26.18 -12.25 1.72
C THR A 56 24.69 -12.22 1.50
N ILE A 57 23.91 -12.78 2.43
CA ILE A 57 22.45 -12.71 2.40
C ILE A 57 22.04 -11.44 3.13
N LYS A 58 21.60 -10.44 2.38
CA LYS A 58 21.00 -9.25 2.95
C LYS A 58 19.50 -9.50 3.08
N GLN A 59 19.02 -9.62 4.32
CA GLN A 59 17.58 -9.74 4.58
C GLN A 59 16.85 -8.46 4.18
N SER A 60 15.56 -8.60 3.81
CA SER A 60 14.69 -7.44 3.63
C SER A 60 14.65 -6.62 4.92
N ASN A 61 14.81 -5.31 4.81
CA ASN A 61 14.68 -4.37 5.91
C ASN A 61 13.43 -3.51 5.78
N VAL A 62 12.51 -3.93 4.92
CA VAL A 62 11.25 -3.22 4.67
C VAL A 62 10.22 -3.59 5.70
N ILE A 63 9.67 -2.57 6.37
CA ILE A 63 8.58 -2.72 7.32
C ILE A 63 7.29 -2.29 6.64
N PHE A 64 6.31 -3.19 6.59
CA PHE A 64 4.98 -2.88 6.09
C PHE A 64 4.12 -2.27 7.21
N PRO A 65 3.36 -1.18 6.94
CA PRO A 65 2.36 -0.68 7.87
C PRO A 65 1.34 -1.76 8.24
N ASP A 66 0.75 -1.67 9.43
CA ASP A 66 -0.13 -2.72 9.97
C ASP A 66 -1.28 -3.10 9.02
N ILE A 67 -1.91 -2.12 8.38
CA ILE A 67 -3.01 -2.38 7.43
C ILE A 67 -2.57 -3.06 6.13
N LEU A 68 -1.26 -3.16 5.89
CA LEU A 68 -0.66 -3.75 4.69
C LEU A 68 0.15 -5.02 4.98
N LYS A 69 0.21 -5.47 6.23
CA LYS A 69 0.86 -6.73 6.60
C LYS A 69 0.20 -7.91 5.87
N GLY A 70 1.02 -8.90 5.50
CA GLY A 70 0.59 -10.07 4.73
C GLY A 70 0.62 -9.85 3.20
N ASN A 71 0.96 -8.63 2.73
CA ASN A 71 1.05 -8.34 1.30
C ASN A 71 2.50 -8.31 0.78
N GLU A 72 3.49 -8.63 1.62
CA GLU A 72 4.92 -8.48 1.35
C GLU A 72 5.34 -9.24 0.10
N ALA A 73 5.00 -10.53 0.01
CA ALA A 73 5.37 -11.39 -1.10
C ALA A 73 4.75 -10.96 -2.44
N LEU A 74 3.54 -10.37 -2.40
CA LEU A 74 2.78 -9.99 -3.59
C LEU A 74 3.08 -8.57 -4.07
N ALA A 75 3.68 -7.73 -3.22
CA ALA A 75 3.88 -6.32 -3.52
C ALA A 75 5.36 -5.90 -3.64
N SER A 76 6.31 -6.63 -3.06
CA SER A 76 7.71 -6.20 -2.93
C SER A 76 8.37 -5.85 -4.26
N ASP A 77 8.21 -6.66 -5.30
CA ASP A 77 8.80 -6.41 -6.62
C ASP A 77 8.24 -5.13 -7.26
N TYR A 78 6.93 -4.92 -7.11
CA TYR A 78 6.30 -3.70 -7.59
C TYR A 78 6.83 -2.48 -6.84
N ILE A 79 6.93 -2.54 -5.52
CA ILE A 79 7.40 -1.44 -4.68
C ILE A 79 8.85 -1.11 -5.00
N ALA A 80 9.72 -2.11 -5.17
CA ALA A 80 11.11 -1.93 -5.55
C ALA A 80 11.23 -1.18 -6.89
N THR A 81 10.51 -1.64 -7.91
CA THR A 81 10.47 -0.99 -9.23
C THR A 81 9.91 0.43 -9.14
N PHE A 82 8.81 0.62 -8.42
CA PHE A 82 8.17 1.92 -8.24
C PHE A 82 9.08 2.92 -7.52
N SER A 83 9.79 2.48 -6.47
CA SER A 83 10.70 3.32 -5.70
C SER A 83 11.86 3.83 -6.54
N ASN A 84 12.44 2.98 -7.37
CA ASN A 84 13.55 3.33 -8.25
C ASN A 84 13.11 4.29 -9.37
N ASN A 85 12.02 3.96 -10.06
CA ASN A 85 11.56 4.73 -11.23
C ASN A 85 10.94 6.08 -10.86
N ARG A 86 10.55 6.29 -9.60
CA ARG A 86 9.81 7.48 -9.17
C ARG A 86 10.47 8.23 -8.01
N ARG A 87 11.76 8.03 -7.79
CA ARG A 87 12.49 8.59 -6.65
C ARG A 87 12.24 10.08 -6.45
N ASP A 88 12.46 10.90 -7.47
CA ASP A 88 12.30 12.36 -7.37
C ASP A 88 10.86 12.77 -7.05
N TYR A 89 9.90 12.09 -7.64
CA TYR A 89 8.50 12.30 -7.35
C TYR A 89 8.18 11.98 -5.88
N LEU A 90 8.65 10.84 -5.38
CA LEU A 90 8.46 10.40 -4.01
C LEU A 90 9.04 11.38 -2.99
N VAL A 91 10.26 11.85 -3.24
CA VAL A 91 10.92 12.86 -2.39
C VAL A 91 10.14 14.17 -2.37
N ARG A 92 9.72 14.67 -3.56
CA ARG A 92 8.90 15.88 -3.63
C ARG A 92 7.58 15.74 -2.90
N MET A 93 6.87 14.62 -3.08
CA MET A 93 5.57 14.39 -2.44
C MET A 93 5.71 14.21 -0.92
N HIS A 94 6.74 13.52 -0.45
CA HIS A 94 7.03 13.41 0.98
C HIS A 94 7.30 14.79 1.59
N THR A 95 8.14 15.59 0.97
CA THR A 95 8.47 16.96 1.43
C THR A 95 7.22 17.84 1.49
N LYS A 96 6.40 17.83 0.43
CA LYS A 96 5.13 18.56 0.38
C LYS A 96 4.13 18.06 1.44
N GLY A 97 4.14 16.75 1.67
CA GLY A 97 3.26 16.07 2.64
C GLY A 97 3.55 16.41 4.10
N LYS A 98 4.77 16.78 4.47
CA LYS A 98 5.14 17.10 5.86
C LYS A 98 4.21 18.12 6.53
N ALA A 99 3.74 19.12 5.80
CA ALA A 99 2.82 20.13 6.31
C ALA A 99 1.34 19.74 6.22
N ILE A 100 0.99 18.78 5.38
CA ILE A 100 -0.38 18.43 5.00
C ILE A 100 -0.84 17.17 5.73
N LEU A 101 -0.05 16.09 5.68
CA LEU A 101 -0.43 14.78 6.21
C LEU A 101 -0.78 14.79 7.71
N PRO A 102 -0.08 15.51 8.61
CA PRO A 102 -0.48 15.56 10.02
C PRO A 102 -1.90 16.09 10.22
N LYS A 103 -2.32 17.08 9.41
CA LYS A 103 -3.68 17.65 9.46
C LYS A 103 -4.72 16.65 8.93
N VAL A 104 -4.41 15.94 7.85
CA VAL A 104 -5.26 14.87 7.31
C VAL A 104 -5.41 13.77 8.35
N ASN A 105 -4.31 13.29 8.94
CA ASN A 105 -4.31 12.22 9.93
C ASN A 105 -5.11 12.59 11.18
N THR A 106 -5.05 13.86 11.61
CA THR A 106 -5.89 14.36 12.71
C THR A 106 -7.40 14.20 12.40
N ILE A 107 -7.79 14.44 11.15
CA ILE A 107 -9.19 14.28 10.72
C ILE A 107 -9.53 12.79 10.60
N LEU A 108 -8.68 11.97 9.95
CA LEU A 108 -8.92 10.53 9.80
C LEU A 108 -9.10 9.86 11.17
N LYS A 109 -8.25 10.19 12.14
CA LYS A 109 -8.32 9.66 13.51
C LYS A 109 -9.68 9.93 14.19
N LYS A 110 -10.33 11.07 13.93
CA LYS A 110 -11.67 11.38 14.48
C LYS A 110 -12.77 10.47 13.94
N TYR A 111 -12.50 9.73 12.87
CA TYR A 111 -13.42 8.79 12.23
C TYR A 111 -12.96 7.35 12.37
N ASP A 112 -11.98 7.08 13.25
CA ASP A 112 -11.38 5.76 13.49
C ASP A 112 -10.81 5.12 12.22
N LEU A 113 -10.23 5.96 11.35
CA LEU A 113 -9.63 5.55 10.08
C LEU A 113 -8.11 5.47 10.18
N PRO A 114 -7.49 4.45 9.54
CA PRO A 114 -6.04 4.36 9.44
C PRO A 114 -5.42 5.59 8.78
N GLN A 115 -4.28 6.04 9.32
CA GLN A 115 -3.56 7.19 8.78
C GLN A 115 -3.01 6.95 7.37
N GLU A 116 -2.76 5.71 7.02
CA GLU A 116 -2.30 5.27 5.71
C GLU A 116 -3.24 5.71 4.58
N LEU A 117 -4.53 5.89 4.87
CA LEU A 117 -5.50 6.41 3.90
C LEU A 117 -5.23 7.86 3.48
N SER A 118 -4.41 8.61 4.23
CA SER A 118 -3.99 9.96 3.86
C SER A 118 -3.21 10.01 2.54
N VAL A 119 -2.57 8.90 2.16
CA VAL A 119 -1.83 8.75 0.90
C VAL A 119 -2.76 8.87 -0.33
N LEU A 120 -4.05 8.62 -0.18
CA LEU A 120 -5.03 8.83 -1.26
C LEU A 120 -4.99 10.25 -1.80
N MET A 121 -4.78 11.27 -0.95
CA MET A 121 -4.68 12.66 -1.41
C MET A 121 -3.49 12.88 -2.37
N ILE A 122 -2.42 12.10 -2.22
CA ILE A 122 -1.28 12.12 -3.16
C ILE A 122 -1.70 11.52 -4.50
N LEU A 123 -2.35 10.36 -4.46
CA LEU A 123 -2.79 9.64 -5.65
C LEU A 123 -3.81 10.43 -6.46
N GLU A 124 -4.70 11.13 -5.78
CA GLU A 124 -5.77 11.89 -6.41
C GLU A 124 -5.30 13.21 -7.02
N SER A 125 -4.50 13.98 -6.33
CA SER A 125 -4.18 15.34 -6.75
C SER A 125 -2.74 15.79 -6.54
N ALA A 126 -1.87 14.96 -5.98
CA ALA A 126 -0.54 15.39 -5.50
C ALA A 126 -0.63 16.65 -4.61
N TYR A 127 -1.67 16.70 -3.77
CA TYR A 127 -2.01 17.83 -2.89
C TYR A 127 -2.39 19.13 -3.62
N ASP A 128 -2.96 19.05 -4.82
CA ASP A 128 -3.42 20.24 -5.54
C ASP A 128 -4.92 20.47 -5.34
N ALA A 129 -5.24 21.57 -4.67
CA ALA A 129 -6.62 22.04 -4.48
C ALA A 129 -7.34 22.32 -5.79
N ASN A 130 -6.60 22.68 -6.83
CA ASN A 130 -7.16 23.11 -8.11
C ASN A 130 -7.19 22.00 -9.16
N ALA A 131 -6.71 20.83 -8.82
CA ALA A 131 -6.74 19.69 -9.73
C ALA A 131 -8.17 19.43 -10.23
N VAL A 132 -8.29 19.23 -11.55
CA VAL A 132 -9.53 18.85 -12.23
C VAL A 132 -9.22 17.75 -13.23
N SER A 133 -9.83 16.57 -13.03
CA SER A 133 -9.65 15.45 -13.93
C SER A 133 -10.45 15.62 -15.23
N LYS A 134 -10.12 14.83 -16.25
CA LYS A 134 -10.88 14.79 -17.52
C LYS A 134 -12.34 14.38 -17.28
N ALA A 135 -12.61 13.55 -16.29
CA ALA A 135 -13.94 13.10 -15.90
C ALA A 135 -14.72 14.13 -15.05
N GLY A 136 -14.10 15.23 -14.62
CA GLY A 136 -14.74 16.28 -13.84
C GLY A 136 -14.62 16.12 -12.32
N ALA A 137 -13.75 15.23 -11.82
CA ALA A 137 -13.37 15.18 -10.41
C ALA A 137 -12.56 16.42 -10.03
N VAL A 138 -12.74 16.94 -8.81
CA VAL A 138 -12.17 18.25 -8.41
C VAL A 138 -11.53 18.19 -7.03
N GLY A 139 -10.40 18.90 -6.90
CA GLY A 139 -9.77 19.27 -5.63
C GLY A 139 -8.87 18.21 -5.04
N TYR A 140 -8.50 18.39 -3.78
CA TYR A 140 -7.55 17.52 -3.05
C TYR A 140 -7.88 16.04 -3.12
N TRP A 141 -9.17 15.70 -3.01
CA TRP A 141 -9.69 14.34 -2.93
C TRP A 141 -10.39 13.89 -4.21
N GLN A 142 -10.32 14.68 -5.27
CA GLN A 142 -10.92 14.40 -6.58
C GLN A 142 -12.38 13.93 -6.52
N PHE A 143 -13.20 14.67 -5.77
CA PHE A 143 -14.62 14.34 -5.69
C PHE A 143 -15.36 14.64 -6.98
N MET A 144 -16.10 13.65 -7.47
CA MET A 144 -17.12 13.82 -8.49
C MET A 144 -18.32 14.59 -7.92
N ASP A 145 -19.09 15.25 -8.79
CA ASP A 145 -20.27 16.05 -8.40
C ASP A 145 -21.28 15.27 -7.53
N GLY A 146 -21.57 14.01 -7.89
CA GLY A 146 -22.50 13.16 -7.14
C GLY A 146 -22.03 12.90 -5.71
N VAL A 147 -20.77 12.50 -5.54
CA VAL A 147 -20.18 12.23 -4.23
C VAL A 147 -20.05 13.53 -3.42
N ALA A 148 -19.64 14.63 -4.04
CA ALA A 148 -19.57 15.92 -3.37
C ALA A 148 -20.93 16.34 -2.77
N LYS A 149 -22.01 16.14 -3.53
CA LYS A 149 -23.38 16.41 -3.06
C LYS A 149 -23.79 15.48 -1.92
N GLU A 150 -23.53 14.20 -2.04
CA GLU A 150 -23.84 13.16 -1.03
C GLU A 150 -23.19 13.49 0.31
N TYR A 151 -21.93 13.96 0.30
CA TYR A 151 -21.19 14.30 1.52
C TYR A 151 -21.27 15.78 1.91
N GLY A 152 -22.22 16.52 1.33
CA GLY A 152 -22.61 17.87 1.76
C GLY A 152 -21.68 18.98 1.32
N LEU A 153 -20.81 18.76 0.34
CA LEU A 153 -19.96 19.80 -0.23
C LEU A 153 -20.74 20.68 -1.21
N LYS A 154 -20.64 21.98 -1.03
CA LYS A 154 -21.19 22.97 -1.97
C LYS A 154 -20.20 23.16 -3.11
N TYR A 155 -20.67 23.06 -4.35
CA TYR A 155 -19.83 23.19 -5.53
C TYR A 155 -20.59 23.84 -6.69
N THR A 156 -19.83 24.36 -7.64
CA THR A 156 -20.40 24.82 -8.91
C THR A 156 -20.21 23.69 -9.91
N GLN A 157 -21.30 23.20 -10.47
CA GLN A 157 -21.27 22.13 -11.46
C GLN A 157 -20.32 22.49 -12.61
N HIS A 158 -19.40 21.60 -12.91
CA HIS A 158 -18.49 21.72 -14.05
C HIS A 158 -19.24 21.32 -15.33
N LEU A 159 -19.85 22.30 -15.98
CA LEU A 159 -20.49 22.06 -17.27
C LEU A 159 -19.44 21.93 -18.35
N SER A 160 -19.56 20.90 -19.17
CA SER A 160 -18.77 20.77 -20.39
C SER A 160 -19.03 21.92 -21.35
N ALA A 161 -18.15 22.16 -22.30
CA ALA A 161 -18.36 23.20 -23.32
C ALA A 161 -19.66 22.97 -24.12
N ALA A 162 -20.02 21.72 -24.37
CA ALA A 162 -21.27 21.36 -25.07
C ALA A 162 -22.51 21.68 -24.23
N GLU A 163 -22.49 21.35 -22.91
CA GLU A 163 -23.58 21.67 -21.98
C GLU A 163 -23.75 23.17 -21.80
N ARG A 164 -22.64 23.93 -21.66
CA ARG A 164 -22.68 25.39 -21.63
C ARG A 164 -23.33 25.97 -22.88
N LYS A 165 -22.96 25.46 -24.07
CA LYS A 165 -23.54 25.88 -25.36
C LYS A 165 -25.03 25.51 -25.46
N LYS A 166 -25.42 24.33 -24.95
CA LYS A 166 -26.84 23.89 -24.89
C LYS A 166 -27.65 24.79 -23.97
N ILE A 167 -27.16 25.08 -22.77
CA ILE A 167 -27.84 25.95 -21.79
C ILE A 167 -27.95 27.37 -22.33
N ALA A 168 -26.90 27.92 -22.96
CA ALA A 168 -26.91 29.23 -23.59
C ALA A 168 -28.00 29.32 -24.67
N ARG A 169 -28.12 28.30 -25.55
CA ARG A 169 -29.18 28.23 -26.58
C ARG A 169 -30.59 28.14 -25.99
N LEU A 170 -30.76 27.37 -24.90
CA LEU A 170 -32.06 27.24 -24.23
C LEU A 170 -32.47 28.56 -23.55
N ASN A 171 -31.53 29.28 -22.94
CA ASN A 171 -31.78 30.56 -22.30
C ASN A 171 -32.10 31.67 -23.33
N ALA A 172 -31.41 31.66 -24.46
CA ALA A 172 -31.71 32.57 -25.58
C ALA A 172 -33.14 32.37 -26.13
N LYS A 173 -33.57 31.09 -26.28
CA LYS A 173 -34.95 30.78 -26.72
C LYS A 173 -36.01 31.18 -25.72
N LYS A 174 -35.72 31.26 -24.42
CA LYS A 174 -36.69 31.60 -23.35
C LYS A 174 -36.79 33.09 -23.07
N GLY A 175 -36.17 33.95 -23.86
CA GLY A 175 -36.24 35.41 -23.74
C GLY A 175 -35.84 35.96 -22.36
N LYS A 176 -35.08 35.20 -21.56
CA LYS A 176 -34.72 35.65 -20.24
C LYS A 176 -33.69 36.75 -20.34
N ARG A 177 -34.10 38.00 -19.94
CA ARG A 177 -33.17 39.10 -19.66
C ARG A 177 -31.99 38.63 -18.84
N HIS A 178 -30.81 39.20 -19.08
CA HIS A 178 -29.61 38.97 -18.32
C HIS A 178 -29.89 39.01 -16.81
N VAL A 179 -30.12 37.84 -16.21
CA VAL A 179 -30.12 37.72 -14.76
C VAL A 179 -28.68 37.94 -14.35
N LYS A 180 -28.40 38.98 -13.54
CA LYS A 180 -27.09 39.17 -12.92
C LYS A 180 -26.62 37.83 -12.39
N ALA A 181 -25.47 37.34 -12.90
CA ALA A 181 -24.90 36.06 -12.47
C ALA A 181 -24.82 36.07 -10.94
N LYS A 182 -25.44 35.12 -10.28
CA LYS A 182 -25.28 34.93 -8.84
C LYS A 182 -23.79 34.85 -8.54
N PRO A 183 -23.30 35.42 -7.42
CA PRO A 183 -21.90 35.30 -7.02
C PRO A 183 -21.49 33.84 -7.12
N ARG A 184 -20.38 33.59 -7.79
CA ARG A 184 -19.91 32.22 -8.05
C ARG A 184 -19.61 31.58 -6.69
N GLN A 185 -20.41 30.61 -6.29
CA GLN A 185 -20.22 29.87 -5.05
C GLN A 185 -18.85 29.21 -5.11
N LYS A 186 -18.02 29.38 -4.04
CA LYS A 186 -16.73 28.70 -3.94
C LYS A 186 -16.94 27.19 -3.94
N ASP A 187 -16.19 26.48 -4.75
CA ASP A 187 -16.21 25.02 -4.80
C ASP A 187 -15.52 24.45 -3.55
N GLU A 188 -16.31 23.85 -2.65
CA GLU A 188 -15.82 23.34 -1.37
C GLU A 188 -14.99 22.05 -1.51
N ARG A 189 -14.99 21.42 -2.68
CA ARG A 189 -14.04 20.31 -2.99
C ARG A 189 -12.59 20.79 -2.98
N LYS A 190 -12.37 22.10 -3.20
CA LYS A 190 -11.07 22.76 -3.14
C LYS A 190 -10.72 23.26 -1.74
N ASN A 191 -11.64 23.23 -0.81
CA ASN A 191 -11.40 23.62 0.57
C ASN A 191 -10.81 22.42 1.33
N PHE A 192 -9.64 22.59 1.92
CA PHE A 192 -8.91 21.52 2.57
C PHE A 192 -9.72 20.85 3.67
N ASP A 193 -10.21 21.61 4.64
CA ASP A 193 -10.90 21.05 5.81
C ASP A 193 -12.20 20.38 5.42
N LYS A 194 -13.03 21.06 4.62
CA LYS A 194 -14.34 20.54 4.21
C LYS A 194 -14.22 19.28 3.36
N SER A 195 -13.31 19.29 2.38
CA SER A 195 -13.12 18.12 1.52
C SER A 195 -12.48 16.95 2.26
N THR A 196 -11.57 17.21 3.21
CA THR A 196 -10.98 16.15 4.03
C THR A 196 -12.00 15.54 5.02
N LEU A 197 -12.88 16.35 5.62
CA LEU A 197 -13.99 15.85 6.43
C LEU A 197 -14.97 15.01 5.59
N ALA A 198 -15.25 15.43 4.37
CA ALA A 198 -16.10 14.66 3.45
C ALA A 198 -15.42 13.32 3.07
N ALA A 199 -14.11 13.34 2.79
CA ALA A 199 -13.34 12.14 2.48
C ALA A 199 -13.32 11.14 3.65
N ALA A 200 -13.11 11.63 4.88
CA ALA A 200 -13.16 10.76 6.05
C ALA A 200 -14.52 10.08 6.23
N ARG A 201 -15.63 10.82 6.05
CA ARG A 201 -16.98 10.23 6.09
C ARG A 201 -17.19 9.21 4.97
N TYR A 202 -16.78 9.54 3.75
CA TYR A 202 -16.85 8.62 2.61
C TYR A 202 -16.09 7.32 2.89
N LEU A 203 -14.83 7.42 3.37
CA LEU A 203 -13.98 6.26 3.65
C LEU A 203 -14.55 5.39 4.78
N ARG A 204 -15.10 6.00 5.84
CA ARG A 204 -15.80 5.29 6.92
C ARG A 204 -16.99 4.50 6.38
N ASP A 205 -17.83 5.12 5.55
CA ASP A 205 -19.00 4.47 4.96
C ASP A 205 -18.59 3.32 4.01
N ARG A 206 -17.46 3.46 3.29
CA ARG A 206 -16.87 2.36 2.51
C ARG A 206 -16.34 1.26 3.42
N GLY A 207 -15.79 1.59 4.61
CA GLY A 207 -15.41 0.62 5.64
C GLY A 207 -16.56 -0.30 6.00
N LEU A 208 -17.73 0.25 6.30
CA LEU A 208 -18.95 -0.52 6.59
C LEU A 208 -19.39 -1.41 5.43
N ASN A 209 -19.27 -0.92 4.19
CA ASN A 209 -19.70 -1.65 3.00
C ASN A 209 -18.77 -2.78 2.58
N LEU A 210 -17.50 -2.75 3.00
CA LEU A 210 -16.44 -3.66 2.57
C LEU A 210 -15.71 -4.30 3.76
N ASN A 211 -16.37 -4.43 4.91
CA ASN A 211 -15.88 -5.10 6.12
C ASN A 211 -14.48 -4.62 6.56
N ASN A 212 -14.20 -3.33 6.41
CA ASN A 212 -12.89 -2.72 6.68
C ASN A 212 -11.71 -3.36 5.93
N ASN A 213 -11.95 -4.02 4.80
CA ASN A 213 -10.89 -4.47 3.92
C ASN A 213 -10.29 -3.25 3.17
N TRP A 214 -9.17 -2.73 3.67
CA TRP A 214 -8.62 -1.46 3.23
C TRP A 214 -8.23 -1.45 1.76
N LEU A 215 -7.70 -2.52 1.21
CA LEU A 215 -7.34 -2.58 -0.21
C LEU A 215 -8.58 -2.60 -1.12
N LEU A 216 -9.69 -3.23 -0.69
CA LEU A 216 -10.98 -3.15 -1.39
C LEU A 216 -11.57 -1.74 -1.30
N ILE A 217 -11.43 -1.06 -0.15
CA ILE A 217 -11.87 0.31 0.04
C ILE A 217 -11.11 1.25 -0.89
N VAL A 218 -9.78 1.11 -0.97
CA VAL A 218 -8.92 1.87 -1.87
C VAL A 218 -9.28 1.62 -3.34
N ALA A 219 -9.52 0.36 -3.72
CA ALA A 219 -10.02 0.03 -5.05
C ALA A 219 -11.36 0.72 -5.34
N SER A 220 -12.29 0.70 -4.37
CA SER A 220 -13.61 1.32 -4.51
C SER A 220 -13.55 2.84 -4.62
N TYR A 221 -12.53 3.47 -4.04
CA TYR A 221 -12.31 4.91 -4.18
C TYR A 221 -12.07 5.31 -5.63
N ASN A 222 -11.27 4.53 -6.34
CA ASN A 222 -10.92 4.78 -7.74
C ASN A 222 -12.04 4.36 -8.73
N CYS A 223 -12.55 3.14 -8.63
CA CYS A 223 -13.51 2.63 -9.63
C CYS A 223 -14.96 2.58 -9.16
N GLY A 224 -15.24 2.98 -7.92
CA GLY A 224 -16.57 2.87 -7.32
C GLY A 224 -16.86 1.49 -6.74
N VAL A 225 -17.64 1.45 -5.65
CA VAL A 225 -17.95 0.22 -4.90
C VAL A 225 -18.70 -0.83 -5.72
N GLY A 226 -19.51 -0.42 -6.68
CA GLY A 226 -20.24 -1.34 -7.57
C GLY A 226 -19.30 -2.20 -8.41
N ASN A 227 -18.19 -1.63 -8.93
CA ASN A 227 -17.20 -2.39 -9.67
C ASN A 227 -16.44 -3.38 -8.78
N VAL A 228 -16.17 -3.00 -7.53
CA VAL A 228 -15.55 -3.90 -6.53
C VAL A 228 -16.49 -5.07 -6.23
N TRP A 229 -17.76 -4.83 -5.93
CA TRP A 229 -18.74 -5.90 -5.69
C TRP A 229 -18.91 -6.83 -6.89
N ASN A 230 -18.93 -6.28 -8.10
CA ASN A 230 -18.99 -7.09 -9.32
C ASN A 230 -17.74 -7.97 -9.48
N ALA A 231 -16.55 -7.44 -9.15
CA ALA A 231 -15.31 -8.20 -9.18
C ALA A 231 -15.29 -9.29 -8.08
N MET A 232 -15.78 -8.99 -6.87
CA MET A 232 -15.93 -9.96 -5.78
C MET A 232 -16.83 -11.14 -6.19
N LYS A 233 -17.98 -10.86 -6.77
CA LYS A 233 -18.91 -11.92 -7.27
C LYS A 233 -18.26 -12.83 -8.28
N LYS A 234 -17.37 -12.33 -9.13
CA LYS A 234 -16.69 -13.15 -10.16
C LYS A 234 -15.69 -14.16 -9.58
N THR A 235 -15.26 -14.00 -8.33
CA THR A 235 -14.32 -14.94 -7.69
C THR A 235 -15.00 -16.22 -7.23
N GLY A 236 -16.29 -16.20 -6.93
CA GLY A 236 -17.02 -17.28 -6.28
C GLY A 236 -16.64 -17.51 -4.81
N LYS A 237 -15.75 -16.69 -4.24
CA LYS A 237 -15.35 -16.77 -2.83
C LYS A 237 -16.33 -15.99 -1.96
N GLU A 238 -16.53 -16.44 -0.72
CA GLU A 238 -17.38 -15.76 0.24
C GLU A 238 -16.80 -14.41 0.69
N ASN A 239 -15.51 -14.40 1.04
CA ASN A 239 -14.80 -13.21 1.52
C ASN A 239 -13.51 -12.98 0.69
N PRO A 240 -13.62 -12.59 -0.58
CA PRO A 240 -12.45 -12.35 -1.41
C PRO A 240 -11.71 -11.08 -0.99
N ASP A 241 -10.39 -11.12 -1.02
CA ASP A 241 -9.53 -9.96 -0.82
C ASP A 241 -9.21 -9.24 -2.15
N PHE A 242 -8.34 -8.21 -2.07
CA PHE A 242 -7.91 -7.48 -3.26
C PHE A 242 -7.18 -8.37 -4.28
N TRP A 243 -6.35 -9.30 -3.84
CA TRP A 243 -5.56 -10.15 -4.73
C TRP A 243 -6.43 -11.13 -5.50
N ASP A 244 -7.50 -11.60 -4.87
CA ASP A 244 -8.51 -12.46 -5.51
C ASP A 244 -9.24 -11.74 -6.64
N ILE A 245 -9.61 -10.46 -6.40
CA ILE A 245 -10.41 -9.69 -7.35
C ILE A 245 -9.59 -8.88 -8.34
N LYS A 246 -8.29 -8.70 -8.12
CA LYS A 246 -7.40 -7.81 -8.87
C LYS A 246 -7.58 -7.97 -10.39
N LYS A 247 -7.55 -9.19 -10.90
CA LYS A 247 -7.68 -9.49 -12.33
C LYS A 247 -9.03 -9.11 -12.95
N TYR A 248 -10.07 -8.90 -12.12
CA TYR A 248 -11.40 -8.50 -12.57
C TYR A 248 -11.65 -6.99 -12.45
N LEU A 249 -10.71 -6.24 -11.88
CA LEU A 249 -10.75 -4.79 -11.78
C LEU A 249 -10.18 -4.13 -13.06
N PRO A 250 -10.59 -2.88 -13.37
CA PRO A 250 -9.92 -2.09 -14.40
C PRO A 250 -8.40 -1.99 -14.15
N ASN A 251 -7.59 -2.01 -15.20
CA ASN A 251 -6.14 -1.92 -15.09
C ASN A 251 -5.68 -0.66 -14.33
N GLU A 252 -6.38 0.46 -14.53
CA GLU A 252 -6.14 1.69 -13.78
C GLU A 252 -6.30 1.48 -12.28
N THR A 253 -7.38 0.80 -11.86
CA THR A 253 -7.66 0.51 -10.46
C THR A 253 -6.64 -0.47 -9.87
N GLN A 254 -6.23 -1.49 -10.62
CA GLN A 254 -5.16 -2.40 -10.20
C GLN A 254 -3.88 -1.62 -9.87
N THR A 255 -3.46 -0.75 -10.80
CA THR A 255 -2.29 0.12 -10.63
C THR A 255 -2.46 1.11 -9.47
N TYR A 256 -3.65 1.67 -9.31
CA TYR A 256 -3.97 2.61 -8.23
C TYR A 256 -3.75 2.00 -6.84
N VAL A 257 -4.26 0.77 -6.62
CA VAL A 257 -4.07 0.06 -5.35
C VAL A 257 -2.60 -0.30 -5.14
N MET A 258 -1.90 -0.75 -6.18
CA MET A 258 -0.47 -1.03 -6.07
C MET A 258 0.36 0.22 -5.75
N ASN A 259 0.00 1.38 -6.32
CA ASN A 259 0.60 2.67 -5.98
C ASN A 259 0.31 3.08 -4.52
N PHE A 260 -0.90 2.81 -4.02
CA PHE A 260 -1.26 3.04 -2.62
C PHE A 260 -0.37 2.22 -1.67
N ILE A 261 -0.18 0.94 -1.95
CA ILE A 261 0.71 0.06 -1.17
C ILE A 261 2.13 0.61 -1.23
N ALA A 262 2.64 0.90 -2.44
CA ALA A 262 4.01 1.37 -2.63
C ALA A 262 4.30 2.67 -1.89
N LEU A 263 3.43 3.67 -1.99
CA LEU A 263 3.59 4.96 -1.31
C LEU A 263 3.62 4.79 0.22
N ASN A 264 2.70 3.99 0.78
CA ASN A 264 2.66 3.76 2.22
C ASN A 264 3.90 3.04 2.71
N VAL A 265 4.34 1.98 2.03
CA VAL A 265 5.53 1.22 2.43
C VAL A 265 6.79 2.08 2.30
N ILE A 266 6.95 2.83 1.22
CA ILE A 266 8.12 3.71 1.03
C ILE A 266 8.15 4.82 2.09
N TYR A 267 7.01 5.44 2.39
CA TYR A 267 6.96 6.51 3.39
C TYR A 267 7.10 6.01 4.83
N HIS A 268 6.65 4.80 5.11
CA HIS A 268 6.90 4.16 6.39
C HIS A 268 8.40 3.84 6.61
N ASN A 269 9.14 3.62 5.52
CA ASN A 269 10.58 3.33 5.51
C ASN A 269 11.40 4.47 4.92
N TYR A 270 10.95 5.73 5.06
CA TYR A 270 11.50 6.84 4.30
C TYR A 270 13.01 7.08 4.52
N ASP A 271 13.50 6.91 5.74
CA ASP A 271 14.92 7.10 6.06
C ASP A 271 15.81 6.07 5.34
N ASN A 272 15.37 4.81 5.27
CA ASN A 272 16.04 3.79 4.48
C ASN A 272 15.93 4.07 2.97
N PHE A 273 14.79 4.58 2.52
CA PHE A 273 14.59 4.94 1.12
C PHE A 273 15.51 6.08 0.70
N ILE A 274 15.57 7.18 1.45
CA ILE A 274 16.38 8.35 1.08
C ILE A 274 17.88 8.06 1.13
N SER A 275 18.32 7.20 2.04
CA SER A 275 19.71 6.75 2.17
C SER A 275 20.12 5.64 1.20
N ASN A 276 19.27 5.25 0.24
CA ASN A 276 19.48 4.12 -0.68
C ASN A 276 19.75 2.77 0.04
N ASN A 277 19.20 2.62 1.22
CA ASN A 277 19.38 1.44 2.05
C ASN A 277 18.10 0.58 2.15
N LEU A 278 17.11 0.81 1.29
CA LEU A 278 15.87 0.05 1.26
C LEU A 278 16.07 -1.23 0.45
N ASN A 279 15.90 -2.38 1.10
CA ASN A 279 16.11 -3.70 0.50
C ASN A 279 14.83 -4.53 0.60
N PHE A 280 14.22 -4.83 -0.54
CA PHE A 280 12.94 -5.56 -0.63
C PHE A 280 13.10 -7.07 -0.75
N THR A 281 14.21 -7.53 -1.34
CA THR A 281 14.38 -8.93 -1.70
C THR A 281 15.35 -9.61 -0.74
N PRO A 282 14.99 -10.75 -0.12
CA PRO A 282 16.00 -11.67 0.31
C PRO A 282 16.79 -12.13 -0.93
N VAL A 283 18.10 -12.04 -0.88
CA VAL A 283 18.94 -12.54 -1.98
C VAL A 283 18.62 -14.02 -2.16
N LYS A 284 18.10 -14.41 -3.33
CA LYS A 284 17.97 -15.83 -3.68
C LYS A 284 19.38 -16.42 -3.71
N ILE A 285 19.64 -17.37 -2.85
CA ILE A 285 20.84 -18.19 -2.95
C ILE A 285 20.63 -19.07 -4.18
N LEU A 286 21.39 -18.81 -5.24
CA LEU A 286 21.54 -19.80 -6.30
C LEU A 286 22.45 -20.89 -5.74
N LEU A 287 21.89 -21.93 -5.17
CA LEU A 287 22.62 -23.15 -4.88
C LEU A 287 23.08 -23.73 -6.22
N PRO A 288 24.32 -24.20 -6.32
CA PRO A 288 24.79 -24.97 -7.48
C PRO A 288 23.79 -26.10 -7.78
N ASP A 289 23.60 -26.44 -9.06
CA ASP A 289 22.55 -27.38 -9.49
C ASP A 289 22.63 -28.76 -8.81
N ASN A 290 23.83 -29.18 -8.36
CA ASN A 290 24.07 -30.38 -7.58
C ASN A 290 23.49 -30.35 -6.14
N PHE A 291 22.99 -29.20 -5.65
CA PHE A 291 22.32 -29.10 -4.33
C PHE A 291 20.81 -29.32 -4.40
N LYS A 292 20.22 -29.32 -5.59
CA LYS A 292 18.77 -29.52 -5.76
C LYS A 292 18.35 -30.99 -5.55
N ASP A 293 19.26 -31.92 -5.78
CA ASP A 293 18.93 -33.35 -5.77
C ASP A 293 19.00 -34.00 -4.39
N ILE A 294 19.54 -33.31 -3.36
CA ILE A 294 19.72 -33.90 -2.02
C ILE A 294 18.41 -33.89 -1.20
N ASN A 295 17.45 -33.01 -1.51
CA ASN A 295 16.19 -32.88 -0.77
C ASN A 295 15.03 -33.71 -1.33
N THR A 296 15.22 -34.44 -2.43
CA THR A 296 14.16 -35.25 -3.04
C THR A 296 14.25 -36.75 -2.66
N GLU A 297 15.33 -37.20 -2.01
CA GLU A 297 15.48 -38.60 -1.63
C GLU A 297 15.04 -38.95 -0.20
N GLU A 298 14.77 -37.98 0.68
CA GLU A 298 14.35 -38.26 2.07
C GLU A 298 12.84 -38.37 2.30
N GLU A 299 11.97 -38.04 1.34
CA GLU A 299 10.53 -38.24 1.48
C GLU A 299 10.00 -39.62 1.03
N GLY A 300 10.90 -40.51 0.60
CA GLY A 300 10.53 -41.83 0.04
C GLY A 300 10.70 -43.05 0.94
N ALA A 301 11.10 -42.93 2.18
CA ALA A 301 11.45 -44.10 3.01
C ALA A 301 10.82 -44.06 4.41
N THR A 302 9.51 -44.14 4.53
CA THR A 302 8.84 -44.72 5.72
C THR A 302 7.45 -45.26 5.34
N ASP A 303 7.42 -46.39 4.64
CA ASP A 303 6.30 -47.29 4.72
C ASP A 303 6.85 -48.67 5.14
N HIS A 304 6.83 -48.91 6.42
CA HIS A 304 6.94 -50.26 6.97
C HIS A 304 5.77 -50.56 7.88
N THR A 305 4.78 -51.20 7.26
CA THR A 305 3.85 -52.16 7.86
C THR A 305 4.44 -52.97 9.01
N PHE A 306 3.79 -52.94 10.17
CA PHE A 306 3.80 -54.07 11.12
C PHE A 306 2.39 -54.54 11.36
N HIS A 307 2.28 -55.89 11.30
CA HIS A 307 1.12 -56.76 11.52
C HIS A 307 0.43 -56.53 12.85
#